data_416c3dd4e43c07c30479907f4ada3593
#
_entry.id   416c3dd4e43c07c30479907f4ada3593
#
_cell.length_a   1.000
_cell.length_b   1.000
_cell.length_c   1.000
_cell.angle_alpha   90.00
_cell.angle_beta   90.00
_cell.angle_gamma   90.00
#
_symmetry.space_group_name_H-M   'P 1'
#
loop_
_entity.id
_entity.type
_entity.pdbx_description
1 polymer ?
#
loop_
_entity_poly.entity_id
_entity_poly.type
_entity_poly.pdbx_seq_one_letter_code
_entity_poly.pdbx_strand_id
1 'polypeptide(L)'
;LLKYYEVIPFLKEAKEREIQLKGWSRAKKKAIIEQNFHKLQLLSQCQNMSHSKYKDFDFAQSNETLRLRSGQLKVGILGGGQLGRMLLQAAANYVVETYVLENDEHCPAAHLCHHFKKGDIQDFETVYQFGKGLDALTIEIEAVNVEALEKLESEGVKVYPKPSAIKIIKNKITQKEFYKANEIPSPEFKVTDKLTDLQLYGSFLPAVHKLAMGGYDGKGVQVIKNEKEIEKGFNGPSVLEKMVNIKKEIAIIVAINDKGDIAFYPPAEMIFDQVFNLLDYQVSPAQIPEQAMWKAEAIAIKLAKALQSPGLFAIEMLIDINNEVLVNETAPRVHNSGHHTIEANYCSQYDMLWRIMLGYPLGNTDHILPASIVNIIGAQGFSGEAKYEGLDEVLKMDNVFVHLYGKTQTKPGRKMGHVTIISKEIQELTYK
;
A
#
# COMPACT_ATOMS: atom_id res chain seq x y z
N LEU A 1 12.84 -30.83 -8.67
CA LEU A 1 14.21 -31.29 -8.94
C LEU A 1 15.02 -31.17 -7.64
N LEU A 2 15.55 -32.30 -7.11
CA LEU A 2 16.42 -32.33 -5.93
C LEU A 2 17.70 -31.56 -6.27
N LYS A 3 17.98 -30.48 -5.52
CA LYS A 3 19.16 -29.62 -5.75
C LYS A 3 20.29 -29.87 -4.75
N TYR A 4 19.95 -30.45 -3.61
CA TYR A 4 20.91 -30.76 -2.55
C TYR A 4 20.35 -31.87 -1.65
N TYR A 5 21.21 -32.79 -1.15
CA TYR A 5 20.87 -33.77 -0.15
C TYR A 5 22.08 -34.06 0.75
N GLU A 6 21.81 -34.46 1.98
CA GLU A 6 22.76 -34.96 2.95
C GLU A 6 22.31 -36.35 3.41
N VAL A 7 23.27 -37.26 3.65
CA VAL A 7 23.00 -38.55 4.24
C VAL A 7 23.40 -38.47 5.71
N ILE A 8 22.43 -38.61 6.61
CA ILE A 8 22.63 -38.53 8.06
C ILE A 8 22.16 -39.86 8.66
N PRO A 9 23.04 -40.61 9.35
CA PRO A 9 22.75 -41.99 9.76
C PRO A 9 21.71 -42.12 10.89
N PHE A 10 21.50 -41.05 11.67
CA PHE A 10 20.57 -41.07 12.79
C PHE A 10 19.37 -40.18 12.56
N LEU A 11 18.17 -40.69 12.77
CA LEU A 11 16.90 -39.97 12.50
C LEU A 11 16.76 -38.67 13.30
N LYS A 12 17.22 -38.62 14.54
CA LYS A 12 17.18 -37.42 15.38
C LYS A 12 18.01 -36.28 14.78
N GLU A 13 19.25 -36.61 14.42
CA GLU A 13 20.18 -35.64 13.80
C GLU A 13 19.68 -35.17 12.42
N ALA A 14 19.08 -36.08 11.65
CA ALA A 14 18.48 -35.77 10.37
C ALA A 14 17.34 -34.75 10.51
N LYS A 15 16.47 -34.92 11.52
CA LYS A 15 15.39 -33.96 11.81
C LYS A 15 15.91 -32.62 12.28
N GLU A 16 16.90 -32.59 13.14
CA GLU A 16 17.53 -31.32 13.59
C GLU A 16 18.17 -30.57 12.42
N ARG A 17 18.85 -31.30 11.53
CA ARG A 17 19.45 -30.72 10.32
C ARG A 17 18.42 -30.21 9.33
N GLU A 18 17.32 -30.93 9.16
CA GLU A 18 16.20 -30.48 8.31
C GLU A 18 15.61 -29.16 8.82
N ILE A 19 15.36 -29.06 10.13
CA ILE A 19 14.87 -27.81 10.76
C ILE A 19 15.86 -26.69 10.56
N GLN A 20 17.15 -26.94 10.76
CA GLN A 20 18.20 -25.96 10.54
C GLN A 20 18.21 -25.46 9.09
N LEU A 21 18.18 -26.36 8.10
CA LEU A 21 18.19 -26.00 6.68
C LEU A 21 16.90 -25.25 6.25
N LYS A 22 15.75 -25.63 6.81
CA LYS A 22 14.49 -24.92 6.57
C LYS A 22 14.56 -23.46 7.06
N GLY A 23 15.19 -23.22 8.19
CA GLY A 23 15.38 -21.87 8.75
C GLY A 23 16.42 -21.00 8.02
N TRP A 24 17.17 -21.54 7.06
CA TRP A 24 18.21 -20.79 6.38
C TRP A 24 17.68 -19.84 5.31
N SER A 25 18.31 -18.67 5.19
CA SER A 25 18.03 -17.73 4.10
C SER A 25 18.33 -18.35 2.73
N ARG A 26 17.71 -17.80 1.67
CA ARG A 26 17.95 -18.23 0.29
C ARG A 26 19.44 -18.18 -0.08
N ALA A 27 20.16 -17.16 0.40
CA ALA A 27 21.60 -17.03 0.16
C ALA A 27 22.41 -18.18 0.80
N LYS A 28 22.08 -18.58 2.03
CA LYS A 28 22.69 -19.73 2.70
C LYS A 28 22.38 -21.05 1.99
N LYS A 29 21.12 -21.24 1.57
CA LYS A 29 20.70 -22.41 0.80
C LYS A 29 21.40 -22.49 -0.55
N LYS A 30 21.59 -21.37 -1.21
CA LYS A 30 22.35 -21.30 -2.47
C LYS A 30 23.83 -21.61 -2.27
N ALA A 31 24.44 -21.08 -1.23
CA ALA A 31 25.86 -21.34 -0.93
C ALA A 31 26.14 -22.82 -0.66
N ILE A 32 25.26 -23.55 0.04
CA ILE A 32 25.45 -25.00 0.28
C ILE A 32 25.21 -25.81 -1.00
N ILE A 33 24.23 -25.44 -1.83
CA ILE A 33 23.98 -26.11 -3.12
C ILE A 33 25.21 -25.96 -4.05
N GLU A 34 25.86 -24.81 -4.03
CA GLU A 34 27.07 -24.50 -4.81
C GLU A 34 28.33 -25.02 -4.13
N GLN A 35 28.22 -25.71 -2.99
CA GLN A 35 29.34 -26.19 -2.15
C GLN A 35 30.33 -25.09 -1.77
N ASN A 36 29.85 -23.85 -1.72
CA ASN A 36 30.66 -22.69 -1.34
C ASN A 36 30.62 -22.50 0.19
N PHE A 37 31.39 -23.35 0.89
CA PHE A 37 31.43 -23.35 2.35
C PHE A 37 32.03 -22.08 2.95
N HIS A 38 32.93 -21.40 2.25
CA HIS A 38 33.47 -20.10 2.66
C HIS A 38 32.36 -19.03 2.69
N LYS A 39 31.55 -18.94 1.62
CA LYS A 39 30.40 -18.05 1.55
C LYS A 39 29.34 -18.41 2.59
N LEU A 40 29.12 -19.70 2.84
CA LEU A 40 28.18 -20.16 3.85
C LEU A 40 28.63 -19.76 5.26
N GLN A 41 29.93 -19.86 5.55
CA GLN A 41 30.52 -19.43 6.83
C GLN A 41 30.36 -17.91 7.02
N LEU A 42 30.63 -17.11 5.99
CA LEU A 42 30.41 -15.67 6.02
C LEU A 42 28.95 -15.30 6.31
N LEU A 43 27.99 -15.94 5.63
CA LEU A 43 26.56 -15.72 5.82
C LEU A 43 26.04 -16.21 7.17
N SER A 44 26.81 -17.01 7.90
CA SER A 44 26.43 -17.56 9.21
C SER A 44 26.98 -16.77 10.39
N GLN A 45 27.86 -15.80 10.12
CA GLN A 45 28.42 -14.93 11.17
C GLN A 45 27.51 -13.70 11.36
N CYS A 46 27.24 -13.37 12.63
CA CYS A 46 26.60 -12.09 12.97
C CYS A 46 27.63 -10.97 12.74
N GLN A 47 27.35 -10.06 11.82
CA GLN A 47 28.31 -9.03 11.39
C GLN A 47 28.11 -7.77 12.23
N ASN A 48 28.90 -7.62 13.29
CA ASN A 48 29.12 -6.30 13.88
C ASN A 48 30.26 -5.59 13.19
N MET A 49 30.06 -4.34 12.80
CA MET A 49 31.05 -3.50 12.09
C MET A 49 32.36 -3.29 12.85
N SER A 50 32.50 -3.76 14.09
CA SER A 50 33.72 -3.72 14.89
C SER A 50 34.66 -4.91 14.67
N HIS A 51 34.31 -5.89 13.82
CA HIS A 51 35.14 -7.08 13.63
C HIS A 51 36.31 -6.79 12.65
N SER A 52 37.53 -6.96 13.12
CA SER A 52 38.79 -6.65 12.42
C SER A 52 39.05 -7.40 11.09
N LYS A 53 38.23 -8.40 10.74
CA LYS A 53 38.33 -9.20 9.50
C LYS A 53 37.71 -8.55 8.26
N TYR A 54 37.05 -7.39 8.39
CA TYR A 54 36.36 -6.74 7.28
C TYR A 54 37.06 -5.46 6.77
N LYS A 55 38.32 -5.26 7.12
CA LYS A 55 39.10 -4.09 6.60
C LYS A 55 39.43 -4.17 5.12
N ASP A 56 39.28 -5.33 4.49
CA ASP A 56 39.75 -5.56 3.09
C ASP A 56 38.60 -5.76 2.10
N PHE A 57 37.31 -5.59 2.52
CA PHE A 57 36.19 -5.51 1.59
C PHE A 57 35.98 -4.05 1.21
N ASP A 58 36.42 -3.70 0.01
CA ASP A 58 36.21 -2.38 -0.57
C ASP A 58 34.69 -2.19 -0.90
N PHE A 59 33.94 -1.71 0.09
CA PHE A 59 32.56 -1.24 -0.08
C PHE A 59 32.50 0.16 -0.72
N ALA A 60 33.61 0.63 -1.31
CA ALA A 60 33.77 2.01 -1.75
C ALA A 60 33.10 2.35 -3.09
N GLN A 61 32.29 1.47 -3.70
CA GLN A 61 31.61 1.75 -4.98
C GLN A 61 30.10 1.52 -5.01
N SER A 62 29.39 1.69 -3.91
CA SER A 62 27.96 2.00 -3.97
C SER A 62 27.68 3.17 -3.05
N ASN A 63 27.77 4.37 -3.61
CA ASN A 63 27.37 5.59 -2.94
C ASN A 63 25.92 5.46 -2.43
N GLU A 64 25.73 5.84 -1.16
CA GLU A 64 24.47 6.09 -0.49
C GLU A 64 23.56 4.90 -0.12
N THR A 65 24.12 3.77 0.24
CA THR A 65 23.42 2.92 1.21
C THR A 65 23.34 3.74 2.50
N LEU A 66 22.14 3.97 3.03
CA LEU A 66 21.98 4.49 4.39
C LEU A 66 22.90 3.65 5.28
N ARG A 67 24.08 4.19 5.63
CA ARG A 67 24.97 3.54 6.59
C ARG A 67 24.09 3.32 7.79
N LEU A 68 23.97 2.08 8.25
CA LEU A 68 23.57 1.80 9.61
C LEU A 68 24.55 2.58 10.48
N ARG A 69 24.24 3.85 10.72
CA ARG A 69 24.90 4.66 11.73
C ARG A 69 24.75 3.88 13.03
N SER A 70 25.64 4.06 13.95
CA SER A 70 25.58 3.48 15.30
C SER A 70 24.35 3.92 16.12
N GLY A 71 23.29 4.41 15.47
CA GLY A 71 22.00 4.83 16.02
C GLY A 71 20.85 4.30 15.16
N GLN A 72 19.71 4.04 15.76
CA GLN A 72 18.47 3.67 15.09
C GLN A 72 18.05 4.80 14.14
N LEU A 73 17.65 4.44 12.90
CA LEU A 73 17.07 5.39 11.97
C LEU A 73 15.75 5.94 12.52
N LYS A 74 15.58 7.25 12.45
CA LYS A 74 14.38 7.97 12.88
C LYS A 74 13.43 8.13 11.70
N VAL A 75 12.30 7.46 11.76
CA VAL A 75 11.32 7.46 10.67
C VAL A 75 9.99 8.02 11.14
N GLY A 76 9.50 9.06 10.44
CA GLY A 76 8.22 9.69 10.70
C GLY A 76 7.11 9.16 9.81
N ILE A 77 5.90 9.13 10.35
CA ILE A 77 4.66 8.81 9.64
C ILE A 77 3.69 9.96 9.88
N LEU A 78 3.18 10.57 8.80
CA LEU A 78 2.10 11.54 8.85
C LEU A 78 0.75 10.82 8.69
N GLY A 79 -0.05 10.90 9.73
CA GLY A 79 -1.30 10.17 9.88
C GLY A 79 -1.16 8.96 10.81
N GLY A 80 -2.19 8.75 11.64
CA GLY A 80 -2.21 7.74 12.69
C GLY A 80 -3.37 6.74 12.58
N GLY A 81 -4.00 6.61 11.41
CA GLY A 81 -5.12 5.70 11.17
C GLY A 81 -4.73 4.22 11.12
N GLN A 82 -5.60 3.40 10.55
CA GLN A 82 -5.38 1.95 10.48
C GLN A 82 -4.16 1.56 9.62
N LEU A 83 -3.85 2.33 8.56
CA LEU A 83 -2.70 2.05 7.70
C LEU A 83 -1.41 2.33 8.45
N GLY A 84 -1.34 3.46 9.18
CA GLY A 84 -0.24 3.80 10.07
C GLY A 84 -0.03 2.76 11.18
N ARG A 85 -1.14 2.24 11.77
CA ARG A 85 -1.09 1.15 12.75
C ARG A 85 -0.41 -0.10 12.17
N MET A 86 -0.86 -0.59 11.00
CA MET A 86 -0.29 -1.78 10.37
C MET A 86 1.15 -1.54 9.88
N LEU A 87 1.48 -0.33 9.46
CA LEU A 87 2.84 0.05 9.13
C LEU A 87 3.75 -0.05 10.36
N LEU A 88 3.31 0.42 11.52
CA LEU A 88 4.05 0.29 12.78
C LEU A 88 4.19 -1.16 13.25
N GLN A 89 3.18 -2.01 13.05
CA GLN A 89 3.28 -3.45 13.32
C GLN A 89 4.41 -4.10 12.50
N ALA A 90 4.53 -3.76 11.22
CA ALA A 90 5.63 -4.23 10.38
C ALA A 90 6.99 -3.64 10.79
N ALA A 91 7.02 -2.42 11.36
CA ALA A 91 8.24 -1.77 11.86
C ALA A 91 8.96 -2.59 12.92
N ALA A 92 8.21 -3.38 13.71
CA ALA A 92 8.78 -4.23 14.77
C ALA A 92 9.80 -5.26 14.27
N ASN A 93 9.81 -5.53 12.95
CA ASN A 93 10.81 -6.42 12.33
C ASN A 93 12.15 -5.72 12.05
N TYR A 94 12.25 -4.40 12.29
CA TYR A 94 13.40 -3.57 11.95
C TYR A 94 13.92 -2.82 13.16
N VAL A 95 15.20 -2.42 13.10
CA VAL A 95 15.81 -1.59 14.13
C VAL A 95 15.62 -0.12 13.75
N VAL A 96 14.45 0.42 14.07
CA VAL A 96 14.03 1.78 13.73
C VAL A 96 13.39 2.47 14.94
N GLU A 97 13.52 3.77 15.02
CA GLU A 97 12.82 4.63 15.96
C GLU A 97 11.67 5.33 15.23
N THR A 98 10.43 5.02 15.60
CA THR A 98 9.23 5.46 14.89
C THR A 98 8.59 6.67 15.54
N TYR A 99 8.21 7.63 14.71
CA TYR A 99 7.54 8.88 15.08
C TYR A 99 6.20 8.96 14.34
N VAL A 100 5.14 9.39 15.00
CA VAL A 100 3.82 9.60 14.38
C VAL A 100 3.33 11.01 14.69
N LEU A 101 2.88 11.73 13.68
CA LEU A 101 2.14 12.99 13.79
C LEU A 101 0.69 12.77 13.43
N GLU A 102 -0.22 13.04 14.36
CA GLU A 102 -1.67 12.93 14.15
C GLU A 102 -2.41 13.85 15.11
N ASN A 103 -3.57 14.33 14.70
CA ASN A 103 -4.38 15.25 15.50
C ASN A 103 -5.13 14.56 16.65
N ASP A 104 -5.50 13.28 16.48
CA ASP A 104 -6.17 12.46 17.48
C ASP A 104 -5.17 11.61 18.28
N GLU A 105 -4.96 11.92 19.55
CA GLU A 105 -4.08 11.16 20.45
C GLU A 105 -4.59 9.74 20.78
N HIS A 106 -5.86 9.45 20.44
CA HIS A 106 -6.46 8.12 20.55
C HIS A 106 -6.53 7.38 19.22
N CYS A 107 -5.77 7.84 18.23
CA CYS A 107 -5.72 7.20 16.92
C CYS A 107 -5.15 5.77 16.99
N PRO A 108 -5.47 4.91 16.03
CA PRO A 108 -5.01 3.51 15.96
C PRO A 108 -3.50 3.31 16.10
N ALA A 109 -2.69 4.25 15.67
CA ALA A 109 -1.23 4.18 15.65
C ALA A 109 -0.57 4.67 16.95
N ALA A 110 -1.26 5.47 17.78
CA ALA A 110 -0.67 6.22 18.89
C ALA A 110 0.08 5.33 19.91
N HIS A 111 -0.43 4.12 20.17
CA HIS A 111 0.15 3.20 21.17
C HIS A 111 1.26 2.29 20.61
N LEU A 112 1.57 2.38 19.34
CA LEU A 112 2.52 1.48 18.66
C LEU A 112 3.82 2.19 18.24
N CYS A 113 3.85 3.53 18.23
CA CYS A 113 5.04 4.29 17.90
C CYS A 113 5.90 4.54 19.13
N HIS A 114 7.20 4.80 18.92
CA HIS A 114 8.10 5.21 20.00
C HIS A 114 7.80 6.65 20.45
N HIS A 115 7.46 7.53 19.50
CA HIS A 115 7.17 8.93 19.76
C HIS A 115 5.91 9.36 19.03
N PHE A 116 4.91 9.78 19.80
CA PHE A 116 3.69 10.37 19.29
C PHE A 116 3.72 11.89 19.48
N LYS A 117 3.40 12.62 18.40
CA LYS A 117 3.21 14.08 18.45
C LYS A 117 1.79 14.40 18.01
N LYS A 118 1.03 15.07 18.88
CA LYS A 118 -0.27 15.61 18.53
C LYS A 118 -0.10 16.86 17.69
N GLY A 119 -0.76 16.92 16.52
CA GLY A 119 -0.73 18.10 15.66
C GLY A 119 -1.41 17.86 14.32
N ASP A 120 -1.66 18.96 13.61
CA ASP A 120 -2.31 18.93 12.29
C ASP A 120 -1.29 18.62 11.19
N ILE A 121 -1.53 17.53 10.47
CA ILE A 121 -0.70 17.12 9.33
C ILE A 121 -0.87 18.02 8.09
N GLN A 122 -1.83 18.95 8.12
CA GLN A 122 -2.04 19.95 7.06
C GLN A 122 -1.40 21.31 7.38
N ASP A 123 -0.95 21.51 8.64
CA ASP A 123 -0.28 22.74 9.03
C ASP A 123 1.22 22.67 8.69
N PHE A 124 1.71 23.70 7.98
CA PHE A 124 3.08 23.76 7.48
C PHE A 124 4.11 23.66 8.64
N GLU A 125 3.95 24.51 9.64
CA GLU A 125 4.94 24.60 10.73
C GLU A 125 4.96 23.33 11.57
N THR A 126 3.79 22.78 11.86
CA THR A 126 3.64 21.53 12.62
C THR A 126 4.35 20.36 11.92
N VAL A 127 4.14 20.19 10.61
CA VAL A 127 4.76 19.13 9.81
C VAL A 127 6.27 19.38 9.67
N TYR A 128 6.69 20.61 9.41
CA TYR A 128 8.10 20.96 9.29
C TYR A 128 8.86 20.70 10.58
N GLN A 129 8.35 21.16 11.73
CA GLN A 129 8.99 20.93 13.03
C GLN A 129 8.97 19.46 13.47
N PHE A 130 7.96 18.70 13.03
CA PHE A 130 7.93 17.25 13.25
C PHE A 130 9.00 16.52 12.43
N GLY A 131 9.12 16.85 11.16
CA GLY A 131 10.04 16.16 10.23
C GLY A 131 11.50 16.55 10.42
N LYS A 132 11.77 17.71 11.00
CA LYS A 132 13.12 18.22 11.22
C LYS A 132 13.93 17.29 12.13
N GLY A 133 15.03 16.76 11.62
CA GLY A 133 15.91 15.85 12.36
C GLY A 133 15.50 14.36 12.25
N LEU A 134 14.50 14.03 11.47
CA LEU A 134 14.21 12.65 11.05
C LEU A 134 15.11 12.27 9.86
N ASP A 135 15.41 10.99 9.73
CA ASP A 135 16.15 10.44 8.59
C ASP A 135 15.22 10.20 7.38
N ALA A 136 13.99 9.76 7.64
CA ALA A 136 12.99 9.54 6.61
C ALA A 136 11.57 9.85 7.11
N LEU A 137 10.66 10.11 6.16
CA LEU A 137 9.27 10.42 6.42
C LEU A 137 8.38 9.79 5.36
N THR A 138 7.23 9.25 5.79
CA THR A 138 6.18 8.73 4.91
C THR A 138 4.81 9.24 5.33
N ILE A 139 3.81 8.99 4.49
CA ILE A 139 2.43 9.39 4.72
C ILE A 139 1.51 8.17 4.85
N GLU A 140 0.47 8.31 5.65
CA GLU A 140 -0.63 7.33 5.77
C GLU A 140 -1.88 7.80 5.03
N ILE A 141 -1.96 9.10 4.76
CA ILE A 141 -3.06 9.76 4.05
C ILE A 141 -2.51 10.89 3.17
N GLU A 142 -3.16 11.19 2.05
CA GLU A 142 -2.73 12.22 1.09
C GLU A 142 -2.99 13.65 1.57
N ALA A 143 -3.88 13.84 2.56
CA ALA A 143 -4.26 15.14 3.09
C ALA A 143 -3.19 15.72 4.02
N VAL A 144 -1.97 15.88 3.50
CA VAL A 144 -0.81 16.43 4.22
C VAL A 144 -0.37 17.77 3.63
N ASN A 145 0.40 18.53 4.39
CA ASN A 145 1.04 19.75 3.88
C ASN A 145 2.25 19.40 3.00
N VAL A 146 2.09 19.54 1.69
CA VAL A 146 3.13 19.16 0.71
C VAL A 146 4.28 20.16 0.70
N GLU A 147 4.04 21.45 0.93
CA GLU A 147 5.06 22.50 0.96
C GLU A 147 6.06 22.25 2.12
N ALA A 148 5.57 21.79 3.28
CA ALA A 148 6.43 21.40 4.39
C ALA A 148 7.29 20.17 4.03
N LEU A 149 6.73 19.21 3.30
CA LEU A 149 7.48 18.03 2.82
C LEU A 149 8.54 18.42 1.78
N GLU A 150 8.22 19.32 0.83
CA GLU A 150 9.17 19.87 -0.14
C GLU A 150 10.35 20.58 0.58
N LYS A 151 10.05 21.33 1.64
CA LYS A 151 11.07 21.99 2.47
C LYS A 151 11.97 20.98 3.18
N LEU A 152 11.39 19.97 3.82
CA LEU A 152 12.13 18.90 4.50
C LEU A 152 13.01 18.11 3.54
N GLU A 153 12.50 17.76 2.34
CA GLU A 153 13.27 17.08 1.30
C GLU A 153 14.47 17.93 0.85
N SER A 154 14.28 19.25 0.67
CA SER A 154 15.35 20.18 0.32
C SER A 154 16.43 20.31 1.41
N GLU A 155 16.12 19.99 2.65
CA GLU A 155 17.03 19.97 3.80
C GLU A 155 17.63 18.58 4.07
N GLY A 156 17.34 17.59 3.22
CA GLY A 156 17.96 16.27 3.25
C GLY A 156 17.17 15.19 3.98
N VAL A 157 15.95 15.47 4.46
CA VAL A 157 15.03 14.42 4.96
C VAL A 157 14.49 13.63 3.77
N LYS A 158 14.61 12.31 3.79
CA LYS A 158 14.05 11.47 2.73
C LYS A 158 12.54 11.35 2.88
N VAL A 159 11.78 11.69 1.85
CA VAL A 159 10.31 11.60 1.86
C VAL A 159 9.84 10.51 0.89
N TYR A 160 9.04 9.57 1.38
CA TYR A 160 8.53 8.43 0.63
C TYR A 160 7.01 8.38 0.64
N PRO A 161 6.36 8.57 -0.53
CA PRO A 161 6.94 8.97 -1.80
C PRO A 161 7.35 10.44 -1.79
N LYS A 162 8.12 10.87 -2.80
CA LYS A 162 8.54 12.27 -2.95
C LYS A 162 7.34 13.24 -2.93
N PRO A 163 7.51 14.44 -2.39
CA PRO A 163 6.46 15.46 -2.35
C PRO A 163 5.88 15.76 -3.74
N SER A 164 6.71 15.72 -4.79
CA SER A 164 6.26 15.91 -6.18
C SER A 164 5.21 14.90 -6.62
N ALA A 165 5.37 13.62 -6.26
CA ALA A 165 4.39 12.57 -6.56
C ALA A 165 3.10 12.74 -5.73
N ILE A 166 3.23 13.11 -4.45
CA ILE A 166 2.07 13.41 -3.59
C ILE A 166 1.26 14.58 -4.18
N LYS A 167 1.92 15.63 -4.64
CA LYS A 167 1.31 16.83 -5.24
C LYS A 167 0.49 16.51 -6.49
N ILE A 168 1.01 15.61 -7.35
CA ILE A 168 0.29 15.14 -8.53
C ILE A 168 -0.96 14.35 -8.12
N ILE A 169 -0.82 13.45 -7.16
CA ILE A 169 -1.85 12.45 -6.85
C ILE A 169 -2.97 13.04 -5.98
N LYS A 170 -2.67 13.94 -5.02
CA LYS A 170 -3.68 14.46 -4.09
C LYS A 170 -4.79 15.29 -4.76
N ASN A 171 -4.58 15.75 -6.00
CA ASN A 171 -5.58 16.51 -6.77
C ASN A 171 -5.97 15.73 -8.03
N LYS A 172 -7.27 15.40 -8.17
CA LYS A 172 -7.76 14.58 -9.28
C LYS A 172 -7.59 15.24 -10.65
N ILE A 173 -7.57 16.57 -10.74
CA ILE A 173 -7.30 17.29 -12.01
C ILE A 173 -5.85 17.04 -12.42
N THR A 174 -4.89 17.36 -11.54
CA THR A 174 -3.46 17.14 -11.84
C THR A 174 -3.14 15.67 -12.07
N GLN A 175 -3.80 14.77 -11.37
CA GLN A 175 -3.65 13.33 -11.55
C GLN A 175 -4.12 12.88 -12.95
N LYS A 176 -5.28 13.37 -13.43
CA LYS A 176 -5.80 13.04 -14.78
C LYS A 176 -4.96 13.69 -15.89
N GLU A 177 -4.52 14.92 -15.69
CA GLU A 177 -3.60 15.58 -16.62
C GLU A 177 -2.26 14.84 -16.70
N PHE A 178 -1.75 14.38 -15.59
CA PHE A 178 -0.55 13.54 -15.53
C PHE A 178 -0.74 12.23 -16.31
N TYR A 179 -1.88 11.54 -16.15
CA TYR A 179 -2.16 10.33 -16.92
C TYR A 179 -2.18 10.62 -18.42
N LYS A 180 -2.85 11.69 -18.83
CA LYS A 180 -2.93 12.11 -20.23
C LYS A 180 -1.54 12.44 -20.79
N ALA A 181 -0.74 13.22 -20.08
CA ALA A 181 0.60 13.63 -20.49
C ALA A 181 1.58 12.45 -20.63
N ASN A 182 1.38 11.38 -19.87
CA ASN A 182 2.21 10.17 -19.89
C ASN A 182 1.56 9.01 -20.67
N GLU A 183 0.47 9.28 -21.45
CA GLU A 183 -0.25 8.25 -22.21
C GLU A 183 -0.63 7.04 -21.35
N ILE A 184 -1.08 7.28 -20.11
CA ILE A 184 -1.61 6.27 -19.22
C ILE A 184 -3.11 6.16 -19.48
N PRO A 185 -3.63 4.97 -19.87
CA PRO A 185 -5.04 4.79 -20.16
C PRO A 185 -5.90 5.13 -18.93
N SER A 186 -6.85 6.04 -19.10
CA SER A 186 -7.85 6.41 -18.09
C SER A 186 -9.14 6.85 -18.79
N PRO A 187 -10.29 6.90 -18.11
CA PRO A 187 -11.52 7.43 -18.70
C PRO A 187 -11.30 8.83 -19.29
N GLU A 188 -11.89 9.10 -20.45
CA GLU A 188 -11.90 10.45 -21.02
C GLU A 188 -12.48 11.43 -20.01
N PHE A 189 -11.92 12.64 -19.90
CA PHE A 189 -12.33 13.59 -18.89
C PHE A 189 -12.38 15.04 -19.38
N LYS A 190 -13.14 15.85 -18.67
CA LYS A 190 -13.20 17.32 -18.79
C LYS A 190 -12.95 17.90 -17.39
N VAL A 191 -12.30 19.06 -17.36
CA VAL A 191 -12.14 19.84 -16.12
C VAL A 191 -13.29 20.83 -16.03
N THR A 192 -13.85 20.99 -14.83
CA THR A 192 -14.92 21.94 -14.52
C THR A 192 -14.56 22.72 -13.27
N ASP A 193 -14.85 24.00 -13.23
CA ASP A 193 -14.63 24.87 -12.07
C ASP A 193 -15.93 25.21 -11.34
N LYS A 194 -17.05 25.16 -12.06
CA LYS A 194 -18.38 25.52 -11.56
C LYS A 194 -19.41 24.49 -12.00
N LEU A 195 -20.48 24.39 -11.24
CA LEU A 195 -21.62 23.54 -11.59
C LEU A 195 -22.19 23.85 -12.97
N THR A 196 -22.22 25.15 -13.35
CA THR A 196 -22.72 25.62 -14.65
C THR A 196 -21.90 25.11 -15.83
N ASP A 197 -20.63 24.77 -15.63
CA ASP A 197 -19.77 24.27 -16.71
C ASP A 197 -20.25 22.91 -17.23
N LEU A 198 -20.97 22.13 -16.41
CA LEU A 198 -21.54 20.83 -16.81
C LEU A 198 -22.54 20.98 -17.96
N GLN A 199 -23.21 22.14 -18.08
CA GLN A 199 -24.13 22.43 -19.19
C GLN A 199 -23.43 22.44 -20.55
N LEU A 200 -22.12 22.78 -20.58
CA LEU A 200 -21.31 22.78 -21.79
C LEU A 200 -21.00 21.34 -22.29
N TYR A 201 -21.20 20.36 -21.41
CA TYR A 201 -20.82 18.95 -21.64
C TYR A 201 -22.01 18.00 -21.71
N GLY A 202 -23.19 18.45 -22.09
CA GLY A 202 -24.41 17.62 -22.21
C GLY A 202 -24.18 16.37 -23.07
N SER A 203 -23.47 16.48 -24.20
CA SER A 203 -23.13 15.34 -25.07
C SER A 203 -22.11 14.37 -24.46
N PHE A 204 -21.44 14.75 -23.36
CA PHE A 204 -20.48 13.93 -22.64
C PHE A 204 -21.15 12.98 -21.62
N LEU A 205 -22.43 13.22 -21.30
CA LEU A 205 -23.20 12.40 -20.36
C LEU A 205 -23.60 11.05 -21.00
N PRO A 206 -23.78 9.97 -20.20
CA PRO A 206 -23.58 9.91 -18.75
C PRO A 206 -22.11 10.00 -18.33
N ALA A 207 -21.85 10.60 -17.18
CA ALA A 207 -20.50 10.84 -16.69
C ALA A 207 -20.43 10.77 -15.16
N VAL A 208 -19.24 10.62 -14.62
CA VAL A 208 -18.95 10.66 -13.19
C VAL A 208 -18.25 11.96 -12.87
N HIS A 209 -18.85 12.78 -12.00
CA HIS A 209 -18.31 14.05 -11.56
C HIS A 209 -17.62 13.89 -10.23
N LYS A 210 -16.32 14.23 -10.15
CA LYS A 210 -15.46 14.00 -8.97
C LYS A 210 -14.83 15.31 -8.53
N LEU A 211 -14.98 15.68 -7.26
CA LEU A 211 -14.25 16.82 -6.70
C LEU A 211 -12.74 16.64 -6.86
N ALA A 212 -12.03 17.70 -7.23
CA ALA A 212 -10.58 17.67 -7.39
C ALA A 212 -9.85 17.32 -6.11
N MET A 213 -10.35 17.79 -4.96
CA MET A 213 -9.75 17.58 -3.64
C MET A 213 -10.83 17.21 -2.61
N GLY A 214 -10.43 16.52 -1.53
CA GLY A 214 -11.30 16.27 -0.37
C GLY A 214 -12.30 15.12 -0.55
N GLY A 215 -12.30 14.41 -1.68
CA GLY A 215 -13.12 13.19 -1.88
C GLY A 215 -12.40 11.95 -1.33
N TYR A 216 -13.10 11.15 -0.52
CA TYR A 216 -12.63 9.87 0.01
C TYR A 216 -13.81 8.92 0.24
N ASP A 217 -13.60 7.61 0.15
CA ASP A 217 -14.62 6.57 0.39
C ASP A 217 -15.98 6.89 -0.28
N GLY A 218 -15.96 7.25 -1.58
CA GLY A 218 -17.17 7.61 -2.36
C GLY A 218 -17.75 9.01 -2.11
N LYS A 219 -17.25 9.74 -1.12
CA LYS A 219 -17.60 11.15 -0.94
C LYS A 219 -16.90 12.02 -1.98
N GLY A 220 -17.61 13.01 -2.51
CA GLY A 220 -17.07 13.84 -3.59
C GLY A 220 -17.11 13.16 -4.96
N VAL A 221 -17.92 12.10 -5.13
CA VAL A 221 -18.20 11.44 -6.41
C VAL A 221 -19.70 11.43 -6.65
N GLN A 222 -20.10 11.87 -7.85
CA GLN A 222 -21.52 11.95 -8.24
C GLN A 222 -21.69 11.46 -9.69
N VAL A 223 -22.60 10.54 -9.91
CA VAL A 223 -23.02 10.13 -11.26
C VAL A 223 -24.04 11.12 -11.80
N ILE A 224 -23.78 11.65 -12.99
CA ILE A 224 -24.69 12.54 -13.75
C ILE A 224 -25.11 11.77 -14.99
N LYS A 225 -26.36 11.28 -15.00
CA LYS A 225 -26.86 10.42 -16.09
C LYS A 225 -27.30 11.20 -17.31
N ASN A 226 -27.86 12.40 -17.10
CA ASN A 226 -28.42 13.26 -18.14
C ASN A 226 -28.45 14.73 -17.66
N GLU A 227 -28.81 15.65 -18.54
CA GLU A 227 -28.82 17.08 -18.26
C GLU A 227 -29.72 17.49 -17.09
N LYS A 228 -30.81 16.75 -16.81
CA LYS A 228 -31.71 17.03 -15.69
C LYS A 228 -31.09 16.73 -14.32
N GLU A 229 -29.98 16.00 -14.30
CA GLU A 229 -29.25 15.64 -13.09
C GLU A 229 -28.01 16.51 -12.82
N ILE A 230 -27.76 17.54 -13.65
CA ILE A 230 -26.61 18.43 -13.50
C ILE A 230 -26.55 19.06 -12.08
N GLU A 231 -27.70 19.37 -11.50
CA GLU A 231 -27.79 19.95 -10.15
C GLU A 231 -27.20 19.05 -9.05
N LYS A 232 -27.03 17.75 -9.30
CA LYS A 232 -26.35 16.82 -8.39
C LYS A 232 -24.83 16.99 -8.36
N GLY A 233 -24.28 17.70 -9.34
CA GLY A 233 -22.85 17.93 -9.47
C GLY A 233 -22.29 18.86 -8.39
N PHE A 234 -20.99 19.05 -8.41
CA PHE A 234 -20.28 19.90 -7.45
C PHE A 234 -20.04 21.29 -8.02
N ASN A 235 -20.16 22.29 -7.15
CA ASN A 235 -19.80 23.66 -7.49
C ASN A 235 -18.38 23.97 -6.97
N GLY A 236 -17.39 23.64 -7.76
CA GLY A 236 -15.97 23.79 -7.44
C GLY A 236 -15.08 23.00 -8.41
N PRO A 237 -13.75 23.18 -8.32
CA PRO A 237 -12.80 22.45 -9.17
C PRO A 237 -13.04 20.94 -9.13
N SER A 238 -13.31 20.36 -10.29
CA SER A 238 -13.74 18.97 -10.41
C SER A 238 -13.31 18.36 -11.75
N VAL A 239 -13.40 17.05 -11.82
CA VAL A 239 -13.20 16.27 -13.05
C VAL A 239 -14.51 15.59 -13.42
N LEU A 240 -14.97 15.81 -14.66
CA LEU A 240 -16.08 15.09 -15.25
C LEU A 240 -15.52 13.96 -16.13
N GLU A 241 -15.65 12.71 -15.68
CA GLU A 241 -15.14 11.55 -16.39
C GLU A 241 -16.24 10.85 -17.17
N LYS A 242 -15.96 10.45 -18.41
CA LYS A 242 -16.88 9.63 -19.20
C LYS A 242 -17.19 8.33 -18.48
N MET A 243 -18.47 7.99 -18.37
CA MET A 243 -18.89 6.76 -17.71
C MET A 243 -18.38 5.54 -18.46
N VAL A 244 -17.75 4.63 -17.75
CA VAL A 244 -17.22 3.36 -18.25
C VAL A 244 -18.22 2.24 -17.96
N ASN A 245 -18.45 1.37 -18.93
CA ASN A 245 -19.21 0.14 -18.72
C ASN A 245 -18.31 -0.90 -18.01
N ILE A 246 -18.27 -0.82 -16.69
CA ILE A 246 -17.37 -1.60 -15.86
C ILE A 246 -17.82 -3.07 -15.84
N LYS A 247 -16.88 -3.97 -16.14
CA LYS A 247 -17.03 -5.41 -15.97
C LYS A 247 -16.43 -5.87 -14.63
N LYS A 248 -15.25 -5.34 -14.28
CA LYS A 248 -14.55 -5.61 -13.01
C LYS A 248 -13.76 -4.39 -12.55
N GLU A 249 -13.59 -4.29 -11.26
CA GLU A 249 -12.68 -3.32 -10.64
C GLU A 249 -11.52 -4.07 -9.99
N ILE A 250 -10.30 -3.61 -10.23
CA ILE A 250 -9.09 -4.22 -9.68
C ILE A 250 -8.18 -3.16 -9.08
N ALA A 251 -7.29 -3.58 -8.19
CA ALA A 251 -6.20 -2.75 -7.70
C ALA A 251 -4.87 -3.49 -7.83
N ILE A 252 -3.83 -2.78 -8.28
CA ILE A 252 -2.44 -3.25 -8.29
C ILE A 252 -1.62 -2.35 -7.36
N ILE A 253 -0.79 -2.97 -6.52
CA ILE A 253 0.19 -2.25 -5.71
C ILE A 253 1.56 -2.40 -6.35
N VAL A 254 2.22 -1.27 -6.61
CA VAL A 254 3.57 -1.20 -7.18
C VAL A 254 4.52 -0.57 -6.17
N ALA A 255 5.66 -1.19 -5.99
CA ALA A 255 6.78 -0.70 -5.20
C ALA A 255 7.94 -0.30 -6.11
N ILE A 256 8.54 0.85 -5.86
CA ILE A 256 9.75 1.29 -6.53
C ILE A 256 10.74 1.81 -5.48
N ASN A 257 12.00 1.39 -5.53
CA ASN A 257 13.04 1.84 -4.61
C ASN A 257 13.89 2.98 -5.18
N ASP A 258 14.80 3.52 -4.39
CA ASP A 258 15.73 4.59 -4.80
C ASP A 258 16.64 4.20 -5.99
N LYS A 259 16.80 2.91 -6.26
CA LYS A 259 17.62 2.39 -7.39
C LYS A 259 16.81 2.23 -8.68
N GLY A 260 15.48 2.44 -8.60
CA GLY A 260 14.58 2.24 -9.72
C GLY A 260 14.17 0.77 -9.92
N ASP A 261 14.51 -0.15 -8.99
CA ASP A 261 13.97 -1.51 -9.02
C ASP A 261 12.47 -1.44 -8.76
N ILE A 262 11.71 -2.27 -9.49
CA ILE A 262 10.24 -2.31 -9.40
C ILE A 262 9.79 -3.72 -9.02
N ALA A 263 8.84 -3.79 -8.10
CA ALA A 263 8.05 -4.98 -7.81
C ALA A 263 6.57 -4.60 -7.76
N PHE A 264 5.69 -5.50 -8.16
CA PHE A 264 4.25 -5.30 -8.06
C PHE A 264 3.58 -6.54 -7.49
N TYR A 265 2.49 -6.34 -6.77
CA TYR A 265 1.69 -7.42 -6.23
C TYR A 265 0.70 -7.92 -7.28
N PRO A 266 0.36 -9.21 -7.29
CA PRO A 266 -0.74 -9.69 -8.11
C PRO A 266 -2.01 -8.87 -7.86
N PRO A 267 -2.77 -8.51 -8.93
CA PRO A 267 -3.94 -7.66 -8.77
C PRO A 267 -4.97 -8.27 -7.83
N ALA A 268 -5.61 -7.43 -7.02
CA ALA A 268 -6.80 -7.79 -6.24
C ALA A 268 -8.05 -7.33 -6.97
N GLU A 269 -9.07 -8.18 -7.07
CA GLU A 269 -10.40 -7.84 -7.57
C GLU A 269 -11.22 -7.26 -6.43
N MET A 270 -11.83 -6.11 -6.66
CA MET A 270 -12.68 -5.41 -5.70
C MET A 270 -14.15 -5.62 -6.06
N ILE A 271 -14.92 -6.18 -5.15
CA ILE A 271 -16.33 -6.46 -5.33
C ILE A 271 -17.14 -5.49 -4.46
N PHE A 272 -18.00 -4.72 -5.12
CA PHE A 272 -18.83 -3.70 -4.45
C PHE A 272 -20.27 -4.17 -4.29
N ASP A 273 -20.84 -3.90 -3.13
CA ASP A 273 -22.29 -4.03 -2.92
C ASP A 273 -23.02 -3.05 -3.84
N GLN A 274 -23.94 -3.59 -4.65
CA GLN A 274 -24.66 -2.80 -5.66
C GLN A 274 -25.70 -1.83 -5.06
N VAL A 275 -26.12 -2.07 -3.82
CA VAL A 275 -27.13 -1.24 -3.13
C VAL A 275 -26.46 -0.09 -2.40
N PHE A 276 -25.37 -0.37 -1.67
CA PHE A 276 -24.72 0.59 -0.80
C PHE A 276 -23.50 1.25 -1.45
N ASN A 277 -23.04 0.73 -2.60
CA ASN A 277 -21.81 1.17 -3.29
C ASN A 277 -20.58 1.21 -2.35
N LEU A 278 -20.53 0.25 -1.43
CA LEU A 278 -19.39 0.04 -0.52
C LEU A 278 -18.63 -1.22 -0.96
N LEU A 279 -17.34 -1.22 -0.76
CA LEU A 279 -16.52 -2.41 -0.97
C LEU A 279 -17.00 -3.51 -0.02
N ASP A 280 -17.62 -4.54 -0.58
CA ASP A 280 -18.13 -5.70 0.15
C ASP A 280 -16.95 -6.60 0.54
N TYR A 281 -16.26 -7.13 -0.45
CA TYR A 281 -15.06 -7.91 -0.25
C TYR A 281 -14.09 -7.76 -1.42
N GLN A 282 -12.87 -8.26 -1.26
CA GLN A 282 -11.89 -8.34 -2.35
C GLN A 282 -11.25 -9.72 -2.39
N VAL A 283 -10.79 -10.14 -3.56
CA VAL A 283 -10.10 -11.41 -3.78
C VAL A 283 -8.78 -11.18 -4.51
N SER A 284 -7.72 -11.81 -4.05
CA SER A 284 -6.41 -11.79 -4.70
C SER A 284 -5.86 -13.22 -4.83
N PRO A 285 -5.36 -13.60 -6.03
CA PRO A 285 -5.30 -12.83 -7.27
C PRO A 285 -6.66 -12.63 -7.93
N ALA A 286 -6.82 -11.51 -8.63
CA ALA A 286 -8.03 -11.17 -9.37
C ALA A 286 -8.36 -12.24 -10.45
N GLN A 287 -9.64 -12.61 -10.58
CA GLN A 287 -10.11 -13.56 -11.57
C GLN A 287 -10.43 -12.83 -12.87
N ILE A 288 -9.39 -12.45 -13.62
CA ILE A 288 -9.49 -11.67 -14.88
C ILE A 288 -8.78 -12.39 -16.03
N PRO A 289 -9.12 -12.09 -17.30
CA PRO A 289 -8.41 -12.63 -18.44
C PRO A 289 -6.91 -12.28 -18.40
N GLU A 290 -6.07 -13.22 -18.81
CA GLU A 290 -4.60 -13.06 -18.81
C GLU A 290 -4.15 -11.80 -19.57
N GLN A 291 -4.82 -11.49 -20.69
CA GLN A 291 -4.53 -10.28 -21.47
C GLN A 291 -4.83 -9.00 -20.67
N ALA A 292 -5.90 -8.97 -19.87
CA ALA A 292 -6.23 -7.84 -19.03
C ALA A 292 -5.21 -7.72 -17.88
N MET A 293 -4.75 -8.84 -17.34
CA MET A 293 -3.67 -8.89 -16.34
C MET A 293 -2.39 -8.23 -16.87
N TRP A 294 -1.90 -8.65 -18.04
CA TRP A 294 -0.71 -8.07 -18.65
C TRP A 294 -0.85 -6.58 -18.95
N LYS A 295 -2.02 -6.15 -19.43
CA LYS A 295 -2.31 -4.70 -19.62
C LYS A 295 -2.21 -3.94 -18.29
N ALA A 296 -2.84 -4.45 -17.24
CA ALA A 296 -2.85 -3.83 -15.93
C ALA A 296 -1.44 -3.70 -15.34
N GLU A 297 -0.63 -4.75 -15.42
CA GLU A 297 0.77 -4.76 -14.98
C GLU A 297 1.62 -3.74 -15.77
N ALA A 298 1.50 -3.73 -17.09
CA ALA A 298 2.23 -2.80 -17.96
C ALA A 298 1.87 -1.33 -17.64
N ILE A 299 0.59 -1.04 -17.44
CA ILE A 299 0.09 0.28 -17.05
C ILE A 299 0.67 0.67 -15.68
N ALA A 300 0.63 -0.24 -14.70
CA ALA A 300 1.12 0.00 -13.37
C ALA A 300 2.63 0.33 -13.35
N ILE A 301 3.43 -0.43 -14.09
CA ILE A 301 4.88 -0.19 -14.24
C ILE A 301 5.13 1.16 -14.94
N LYS A 302 4.39 1.47 -16.01
CA LYS A 302 4.51 2.74 -16.73
C LYS A 302 4.21 3.93 -15.82
N LEU A 303 3.13 3.84 -15.05
CA LEU A 303 2.71 4.88 -14.10
C LEU A 303 3.76 5.09 -13.00
N ALA A 304 4.22 4.00 -12.36
CA ALA A 304 5.22 4.09 -11.29
C ALA A 304 6.53 4.73 -11.79
N LYS A 305 6.99 4.37 -13.00
CA LYS A 305 8.17 5.00 -13.61
C LYS A 305 7.96 6.48 -13.91
N ALA A 306 6.77 6.85 -14.42
CA ALA A 306 6.46 8.23 -14.76
C ALA A 306 6.42 9.15 -13.52
N LEU A 307 6.03 8.65 -12.34
CA LEU A 307 6.05 9.40 -11.09
C LEU A 307 7.45 9.77 -10.60
N GLN A 308 8.50 9.09 -11.07
CA GLN A 308 9.91 9.34 -10.71
C GLN A 308 10.17 9.44 -9.20
N SER A 309 9.44 8.65 -8.43
CA SER A 309 9.46 8.68 -6.98
C SER A 309 9.60 7.27 -6.42
N PRO A 310 10.58 7.01 -5.53
CA PRO A 310 10.55 5.80 -4.74
C PRO A 310 9.35 5.84 -3.80
N GLY A 311 8.79 4.67 -3.52
CA GLY A 311 7.62 4.54 -2.67
C GLY A 311 6.75 3.38 -3.07
N LEU A 312 5.54 3.38 -2.53
CA LEU A 312 4.53 2.38 -2.79
C LEU A 312 3.28 3.08 -3.31
N PHE A 313 2.77 2.59 -4.43
CA PHE A 313 1.62 3.17 -5.12
C PHE A 313 0.55 2.10 -5.32
N ALA A 314 -0.65 2.37 -4.85
CA ALA A 314 -1.82 1.54 -5.15
C ALA A 314 -2.59 2.18 -6.30
N ILE A 315 -2.84 1.40 -7.35
CA ILE A 315 -3.46 1.86 -8.59
C ILE A 315 -4.76 1.11 -8.76
N GLU A 316 -5.87 1.81 -8.61
CA GLU A 316 -7.19 1.28 -8.90
C GLU A 316 -7.50 1.39 -10.39
N MET A 317 -7.99 0.31 -10.97
CA MET A 317 -8.25 0.20 -12.40
C MET A 317 -9.63 -0.39 -12.67
N LEU A 318 -10.23 0.09 -13.76
CA LEU A 318 -11.49 -0.39 -14.30
C LEU A 318 -11.19 -1.30 -15.48
N ILE A 319 -11.80 -2.48 -15.51
CA ILE A 319 -11.82 -3.35 -16.67
C ILE A 319 -13.21 -3.21 -17.29
N ASP A 320 -13.27 -2.75 -18.53
CA ASP A 320 -14.53 -2.58 -19.25
C ASP A 320 -15.05 -3.91 -19.86
N ILE A 321 -16.24 -3.85 -20.46
CA ILE A 321 -16.86 -5.01 -21.12
C ILE A 321 -16.05 -5.57 -22.28
N ASN A 322 -15.11 -4.79 -22.85
CA ASN A 322 -14.21 -5.18 -23.93
C ASN A 322 -12.86 -5.70 -23.41
N ASN A 323 -12.69 -5.82 -22.08
CA ASN A 323 -11.44 -6.12 -21.39
C ASN A 323 -10.33 -5.06 -21.61
N GLU A 324 -10.71 -3.79 -21.89
CA GLU A 324 -9.79 -2.68 -21.81
C GLU A 324 -9.57 -2.27 -20.35
N VAL A 325 -8.34 -1.90 -20.02
CA VAL A 325 -7.93 -1.55 -18.65
C VAL A 325 -7.67 -0.06 -18.58
N LEU A 326 -8.37 0.63 -17.68
CA LEU A 326 -8.30 2.07 -17.49
C LEU A 326 -7.96 2.39 -16.03
N VAL A 327 -7.02 3.30 -15.79
CA VAL A 327 -6.71 3.75 -14.44
C VAL A 327 -7.84 4.65 -13.92
N ASN A 328 -8.43 4.27 -12.80
CA ASN A 328 -9.41 5.06 -12.07
C ASN A 328 -8.71 6.14 -11.24
N GLU A 329 -7.91 5.70 -10.25
CA GLU A 329 -7.11 6.60 -9.41
C GLU A 329 -5.86 5.90 -8.86
N THR A 330 -4.95 6.70 -8.30
CA THR A 330 -3.72 6.24 -7.68
C THR A 330 -3.62 6.79 -6.27
N ALA A 331 -3.23 5.95 -5.31
CA ALA A 331 -2.87 6.36 -3.96
C ALA A 331 -1.35 6.24 -3.75
N PRO A 332 -0.68 7.26 -3.16
CA PRO A 332 0.78 7.30 -3.03
C PRO A 332 1.24 6.73 -1.68
N ARG A 333 0.69 5.59 -1.27
CA ARG A 333 0.89 5.00 0.06
C ARG A 333 0.42 3.55 0.12
N VAL A 334 0.64 2.89 1.25
CA VAL A 334 -0.04 1.62 1.57
C VAL A 334 -1.57 1.79 1.47
N HIS A 335 -2.26 0.75 1.02
CA HIS A 335 -3.66 0.85 0.64
C HIS A 335 -4.52 -0.30 1.18
N ASN A 336 -5.83 -0.04 1.33
CA ASN A 336 -6.79 -1.05 1.79
C ASN A 336 -6.80 -2.30 0.89
N SER A 337 -6.63 -2.13 -0.42
CA SER A 337 -6.57 -3.25 -1.38
C SER A 337 -5.38 -4.19 -1.17
N GLY A 338 -4.40 -3.81 -0.36
CA GLY A 338 -3.22 -4.61 -0.04
C GLY A 338 -3.21 -5.22 1.36
N HIS A 339 -4.30 -5.17 2.11
CA HIS A 339 -4.32 -5.74 3.47
C HIS A 339 -4.04 -7.25 3.48
N HIS A 340 -4.56 -7.99 2.48
CA HIS A 340 -4.31 -9.43 2.34
C HIS A 340 -2.82 -9.79 2.26
N THR A 341 -1.97 -8.85 1.84
CA THR A 341 -0.55 -9.13 1.70
C THR A 341 0.15 -9.46 3.01
N ILE A 342 -0.49 -9.20 4.15
CA ILE A 342 0.07 -9.53 5.48
C ILE A 342 0.18 -11.05 5.62
N GLU A 343 -0.85 -11.80 5.29
CA GLU A 343 -0.89 -13.25 5.44
C GLU A 343 -0.66 -14.01 4.13
N ALA A 344 -1.06 -13.40 3.00
CA ALA A 344 -1.13 -14.10 1.73
C ALA A 344 0.14 -13.98 0.86
N ASN A 345 1.07 -13.06 1.15
CA ASN A 345 2.26 -12.83 0.33
C ASN A 345 3.55 -13.02 1.14
N TYR A 346 4.67 -13.32 0.46
CA TYR A 346 5.98 -13.45 1.12
C TYR A 346 6.47 -12.15 1.75
N CYS A 347 6.10 -11.01 1.18
CA CYS A 347 6.39 -9.68 1.70
C CYS A 347 5.10 -8.86 1.67
N SER A 348 4.66 -8.36 2.81
CA SER A 348 3.49 -7.49 2.85
C SER A 348 3.79 -6.12 2.26
N GLN A 349 2.75 -5.37 1.83
CA GLN A 349 2.91 -3.98 1.40
C GLN A 349 3.56 -3.10 2.50
N TYR A 350 3.31 -3.41 3.75
CA TYR A 350 3.86 -2.69 4.90
C TYR A 350 5.35 -2.97 5.08
N ASP A 351 5.75 -4.24 5.01
CA ASP A 351 7.15 -4.65 5.02
C ASP A 351 7.90 -4.07 3.81
N MET A 352 7.25 -4.06 2.64
CA MET A 352 7.80 -3.49 1.41
C MET A 352 8.12 -2.00 1.56
N LEU A 353 7.22 -1.21 2.15
CA LEU A 353 7.46 0.22 2.36
C LEU A 353 8.62 0.45 3.34
N TRP A 354 8.72 -0.35 4.40
CA TRP A 354 9.89 -0.31 5.29
C TRP A 354 11.18 -0.64 4.57
N ARG A 355 11.19 -1.65 3.71
CA ARG A 355 12.37 -1.99 2.90
C ARG A 355 12.81 -0.84 2.01
N ILE A 356 11.86 -0.14 1.38
CA ILE A 356 12.14 1.04 0.56
C ILE A 356 12.77 2.14 1.42
N MET A 357 12.14 2.53 2.52
CA MET A 357 12.61 3.61 3.41
C MET A 357 13.99 3.31 4.00
N LEU A 358 14.28 2.05 4.30
CA LEU A 358 15.55 1.60 4.88
C LEU A 358 16.62 1.24 3.84
N GLY A 359 16.34 1.39 2.55
CA GLY A 359 17.29 1.08 1.47
C GLY A 359 17.57 -0.42 1.29
N TYR A 360 16.68 -1.29 1.78
CA TYR A 360 16.79 -2.74 1.57
C TYR A 360 16.31 -3.16 0.18
N PRO A 361 16.70 -4.34 -0.31
CA PRO A 361 16.13 -4.91 -1.53
C PRO A 361 14.62 -5.07 -1.41
N LEU A 362 13.90 -4.86 -2.52
CA LEU A 362 12.47 -5.15 -2.58
C LEU A 362 12.21 -6.61 -2.23
N GLY A 363 11.12 -6.87 -1.53
CA GLY A 363 10.68 -8.20 -1.14
C GLY A 363 10.03 -8.97 -2.29
N ASN A 364 9.85 -10.28 -2.11
CA ASN A 364 9.07 -11.10 -3.03
C ASN A 364 7.57 -10.80 -2.83
N THR A 365 6.90 -10.39 -3.90
CA THR A 365 5.48 -10.04 -3.93
C THR A 365 4.55 -11.20 -4.29
N ASP A 366 5.10 -12.40 -4.56
CA ASP A 366 4.29 -13.57 -4.90
C ASP A 366 3.36 -13.97 -3.76
N HIS A 367 2.22 -14.56 -4.09
CA HIS A 367 1.34 -15.17 -3.11
C HIS A 367 1.96 -16.41 -2.46
N ILE A 368 1.71 -16.57 -1.18
CA ILE A 368 1.82 -17.85 -0.47
C ILE A 368 0.57 -18.69 -0.75
N LEU A 369 -0.59 -18.04 -0.61
CA LEU A 369 -1.92 -18.59 -0.93
C LEU A 369 -2.83 -17.46 -1.46
N PRO A 370 -3.84 -17.79 -2.28
CA PRO A 370 -4.93 -16.87 -2.57
C PRO A 370 -5.62 -16.39 -1.29
N ALA A 371 -6.16 -15.18 -1.33
CA ALA A 371 -6.82 -14.58 -0.18
C ALA A 371 -8.07 -13.78 -0.55
N SER A 372 -8.99 -13.69 0.41
CA SER A 372 -10.09 -12.72 0.41
C SER A 372 -10.01 -11.82 1.62
N ILE A 373 -10.49 -10.58 1.48
CA ILE A 373 -10.65 -9.65 2.59
C ILE A 373 -12.10 -9.23 2.70
N VAL A 374 -12.61 -9.25 3.92
CA VAL A 374 -13.91 -8.68 4.29
C VAL A 374 -13.69 -7.56 5.28
N ASN A 375 -14.29 -6.39 5.04
CA ASN A 375 -14.19 -5.27 5.97
C ASN A 375 -15.15 -5.45 7.16
N ILE A 376 -14.64 -5.18 8.37
CA ILE A 376 -15.49 -5.02 9.56
C ILE A 376 -15.90 -3.55 9.61
N ILE A 377 -17.17 -3.26 9.35
CA ILE A 377 -17.71 -1.90 9.29
C ILE A 377 -18.72 -1.66 10.38
N GLY A 378 -18.87 -0.41 10.81
CA GLY A 378 -19.91 -0.01 11.75
C GLY A 378 -21.30 -0.24 11.17
N ALA A 379 -22.16 -0.89 11.95
CA ALA A 379 -23.51 -1.28 11.54
C ALA A 379 -24.39 -0.06 11.24
N GLN A 380 -25.32 -0.23 10.30
CA GLN A 380 -26.32 0.78 9.99
C GLN A 380 -27.20 1.04 11.22
N GLY A 381 -27.51 2.32 11.46
CA GLY A 381 -28.37 2.74 12.56
C GLY A 381 -27.71 2.76 13.94
N PHE A 382 -26.42 2.40 14.07
CA PHE A 382 -25.69 2.43 15.35
C PHE A 382 -24.52 3.40 15.33
N SER A 383 -24.41 4.19 16.40
CA SER A 383 -23.25 5.03 16.70
C SER A 383 -22.97 4.99 18.20
N GLY A 384 -21.72 4.78 18.58
CA GLY A 384 -21.32 4.69 19.99
C GLY A 384 -20.09 3.81 20.19
N GLU A 385 -19.97 3.24 21.38
CA GLU A 385 -18.86 2.35 21.73
C GLU A 385 -18.83 1.11 20.83
N ALA A 386 -17.65 0.75 20.36
CA ALA A 386 -17.48 -0.39 19.45
C ALA A 386 -17.72 -1.72 20.16
N LYS A 387 -18.62 -2.54 19.62
CA LYS A 387 -18.87 -3.92 20.04
C LYS A 387 -18.74 -4.83 18.84
N TYR A 388 -18.09 -5.96 19.04
CA TYR A 388 -17.83 -6.95 17.99
C TYR A 388 -18.58 -8.24 18.33
N GLU A 389 -19.70 -8.47 17.66
CA GLU A 389 -20.49 -9.70 17.80
C GLU A 389 -19.93 -10.79 16.85
N GLY A 390 -19.93 -12.04 17.29
CA GLY A 390 -19.45 -13.19 16.52
C GLY A 390 -17.93 -13.31 16.41
N LEU A 391 -17.14 -12.42 17.02
CA LEU A 391 -15.68 -12.45 16.95
C LEU A 391 -15.09 -13.78 17.48
N ASP A 392 -15.64 -14.31 18.57
CA ASP A 392 -15.19 -15.57 19.17
C ASP A 392 -15.35 -16.76 18.21
N GLU A 393 -16.39 -16.75 17.37
CA GLU A 393 -16.63 -17.80 16.37
C GLU A 393 -15.63 -17.67 15.21
N VAL A 394 -15.41 -16.46 14.73
CA VAL A 394 -14.45 -16.21 13.65
C VAL A 394 -13.02 -16.57 14.06
N LEU A 395 -12.62 -16.28 15.30
CA LEU A 395 -11.29 -16.61 15.83
C LEU A 395 -11.03 -18.11 16.00
N LYS A 396 -12.07 -18.96 15.95
CA LYS A 396 -11.93 -20.44 15.97
C LYS A 396 -11.69 -21.02 14.57
N MET A 397 -11.90 -20.24 13.52
CA MET A 397 -11.76 -20.72 12.14
C MET A 397 -10.30 -20.79 11.72
N ASP A 398 -9.91 -21.89 11.09
CA ASP A 398 -8.60 -22.03 10.47
C ASP A 398 -8.47 -21.13 9.22
N ASN A 399 -7.25 -20.63 8.98
CA ASN A 399 -6.94 -19.76 7.82
C ASN A 399 -7.70 -18.42 7.79
N VAL A 400 -8.21 -17.98 8.93
CA VAL A 400 -8.93 -16.71 9.10
C VAL A 400 -8.16 -15.81 10.07
N PHE A 401 -7.84 -14.60 9.64
CA PHE A 401 -7.02 -13.66 10.40
C PHE A 401 -7.80 -12.36 10.62
N VAL A 402 -7.96 -11.97 11.88
CA VAL A 402 -8.74 -10.79 12.25
C VAL A 402 -7.81 -9.64 12.63
N HIS A 403 -8.00 -8.50 11.99
CA HIS A 403 -7.30 -7.25 12.28
C HIS A 403 -8.27 -6.19 12.79
N LEU A 404 -8.29 -5.96 14.08
CA LEU A 404 -9.04 -4.85 14.68
C LEU A 404 -8.19 -3.59 14.73
N TYR A 405 -8.77 -2.47 14.31
CA TYR A 405 -8.01 -1.21 14.22
C TYR A 405 -7.88 -0.46 15.54
N GLY A 406 -8.51 -0.93 16.61
CA GLY A 406 -8.43 -0.31 17.93
C GLY A 406 -9.24 0.97 18.09
N LYS A 407 -10.20 1.23 17.21
CA LYS A 407 -11.13 2.36 17.33
C LYS A 407 -12.18 2.07 18.39
N THR A 408 -12.29 2.93 19.39
CA THR A 408 -13.21 2.77 20.52
C THR A 408 -14.66 3.16 20.20
N GLN A 409 -14.85 4.04 19.21
CA GLN A 409 -16.16 4.51 18.78
C GLN A 409 -16.43 4.07 17.34
N THR A 410 -17.67 3.69 17.07
CA THR A 410 -18.15 3.33 15.73
C THR A 410 -19.30 4.23 15.27
N LYS A 411 -19.54 4.25 13.98
CA LYS A 411 -20.69 4.86 13.30
C LYS A 411 -20.96 4.12 11.99
N PRO A 412 -22.13 4.25 11.38
CA PRO A 412 -22.44 3.58 10.11
C PRO A 412 -21.35 3.72 9.07
N GLY A 413 -20.88 2.58 8.50
CA GLY A 413 -19.85 2.51 7.47
C GLY A 413 -18.43 2.80 7.92
N ARG A 414 -18.18 3.10 9.21
CA ARG A 414 -16.80 3.29 9.70
C ARG A 414 -16.04 1.97 9.67
N LYS A 415 -14.88 1.95 8.99
CA LYS A 415 -13.99 0.79 8.95
C LYS A 415 -13.38 0.58 10.35
N MET A 416 -13.73 -0.54 10.99
CA MET A 416 -13.34 -0.91 12.35
C MET A 416 -12.25 -1.98 12.38
N GLY A 417 -12.14 -2.76 11.31
CA GLY A 417 -11.19 -3.84 11.14
C GLY A 417 -11.33 -4.47 9.76
N HIS A 418 -10.60 -5.54 9.54
CA HIS A 418 -10.80 -6.45 8.41
C HIS A 418 -10.53 -7.89 8.85
N VAL A 419 -11.04 -8.80 8.06
CA VAL A 419 -10.76 -10.24 8.16
C VAL A 419 -10.11 -10.67 6.87
N THR A 420 -8.92 -11.28 6.95
CA THR A 420 -8.27 -11.97 5.84
C THR A 420 -8.56 -13.45 5.93
N ILE A 421 -8.98 -14.04 4.81
CA ILE A 421 -9.22 -15.48 4.65
C ILE A 421 -8.27 -15.97 3.58
N ILE A 422 -7.49 -17.02 3.86
CA ILE A 422 -6.60 -17.63 2.87
C ILE A 422 -7.05 -19.06 2.55
N SER A 423 -7.00 -19.45 1.27
CA SER A 423 -7.31 -20.81 0.84
C SER A 423 -6.47 -21.23 -0.36
N LYS A 424 -6.24 -22.53 -0.53
CA LYS A 424 -5.63 -23.10 -1.74
C LYS A 424 -6.57 -22.99 -2.93
N GLU A 425 -7.87 -23.05 -2.70
CA GLU A 425 -8.93 -23.04 -3.68
C GLU A 425 -9.58 -21.65 -3.74
N ILE A 426 -9.29 -20.90 -4.80
CA ILE A 426 -9.77 -19.51 -4.92
C ILE A 426 -11.32 -19.42 -4.97
N GLN A 427 -11.99 -20.50 -5.38
CA GLN A 427 -13.44 -20.58 -5.42
C GLN A 427 -14.08 -20.51 -4.04
N GLU A 428 -13.36 -20.95 -2.99
CA GLU A 428 -13.81 -20.88 -1.59
C GLU A 428 -13.79 -19.43 -1.06
N LEU A 429 -13.05 -18.54 -1.73
CA LEU A 429 -12.86 -17.15 -1.35
C LEU A 429 -13.86 -16.19 -1.98
N THR A 430 -14.71 -16.70 -2.87
CA THR A 430 -15.72 -15.90 -3.57
C THR A 430 -17.08 -16.14 -2.95
N TYR A 431 -17.73 -15.08 -2.47
CA TYR A 431 -19.13 -15.13 -2.08
C TYR A 431 -20.00 -15.41 -3.32
N LYS A 432 -20.88 -16.41 -3.19
CA LYS A 432 -21.97 -16.60 -4.13
C LYS A 432 -23.26 -16.00 -3.58
#